data_e5600adef54158dc4fce9e1eff5de4f1
#
_entry.id   e5600adef54158dc4fce9e1eff5de4f1
#
_cell.length_a   1.000
_cell.length_b   1.000
_cell.length_c   1.000
_cell.angle_alpha   90.00
_cell.angle_beta   90.00
_cell.angle_gamma   90.00
#
_symmetry.space_group_name_H-M   'P 1'
#
loop_
_entity.id
_entity.type
_entity.pdbx_description
1 polymer ?
#
loop_
_entity_poly.entity_id
_entity_poly.type
_entity_poly.pdbx_seq_one_letter_code
_entity_poly.pdbx_strand_id
1 'polypeptide(L)'
;MKLRTIFPSSYFINPVVTDSNFSLAAIEKKKRDKDLAQYFIGLLALFSLVTFISYARRNLTKFKIEPDENQQFTSFPSNDHPVIVNGLIYRELTLGPTGGGVLSTLFELASLNKLKIEVIEVGKWFKSKRLKITINNTDTDNVKSSFAKLLLKRMKKFGSETSFRDVFSDFSLHSSDWKSLKQEEVYGKGWVDMSYQDERYRLAILQFLILNIIVFCAIWFQTFLGFVSIAPFMFFIVTIASSRLTKEGQLLYNQWGLFMSKLKEGEVDIKKFDPDLMLQYCIALGTQPEELKSIIKNIESEHTDGFIWVGNVGDTSSLSSAASMVSDIASTGTTISASFAGDGGAGAGGGGGGAGGGGGGGAG
;
A
#
# COMPACT_ATOMS: atom_id res chain seq x y z
N MET A 1 25.44 -41.92 4.61
CA MET A 1 25.62 -43.39 4.58
C MET A 1 24.73 -43.95 3.48
N LYS A 2 25.26 -44.42 2.33
CA LYS A 2 24.49 -45.01 1.24
C LYS A 2 24.45 -46.49 1.45
N LEU A 3 23.33 -47.04 1.94
CA LEU A 3 23.11 -48.48 1.98
C LEU A 3 22.87 -48.96 0.54
N ARG A 4 23.85 -49.67 -0.05
CA ARG A 4 23.64 -50.46 -1.25
C ARG A 4 23.29 -51.88 -0.77
N THR A 5 22.04 -52.22 -0.80
CA THR A 5 21.61 -53.62 -0.62
C THR A 5 21.76 -54.30 -1.96
N ILE A 6 22.77 -55.17 -2.06
CA ILE A 6 22.96 -56.06 -3.22
C ILE A 6 22.22 -57.36 -2.89
N PHE A 7 21.14 -57.64 -3.56
CA PHE A 7 20.45 -58.93 -3.47
C PHE A 7 21.13 -59.90 -4.42
N PRO A 8 21.39 -61.13 -3.99
CA PRO A 8 21.90 -62.18 -4.88
C PRO A 8 20.91 -62.45 -6.02
N SER A 9 21.42 -62.61 -7.23
CA SER A 9 20.62 -62.87 -8.45
C SER A 9 19.69 -64.09 -8.35
N SER A 10 19.96 -65.02 -7.41
CA SER A 10 19.13 -66.19 -7.11
C SER A 10 17.76 -65.84 -6.47
N TYR A 11 17.57 -64.62 -6.00
CA TYR A 11 16.24 -64.20 -5.48
C TYR A 11 15.27 -63.74 -6.57
N PHE A 12 15.70 -63.60 -7.82
CA PHE A 12 14.83 -63.21 -8.93
C PHE A 12 14.52 -64.42 -9.80
N ILE A 13 13.49 -65.17 -9.44
CA ILE A 13 13.10 -66.42 -10.16
C ILE A 13 12.45 -66.14 -11.49
N ASN A 14 12.04 -64.95 -11.80
CA ASN A 14 11.67 -64.46 -13.15
C ASN A 14 11.73 -62.94 -13.18
N PRO A 15 12.73 -62.33 -13.75
CA PRO A 15 12.71 -60.89 -14.00
C PRO A 15 11.81 -60.60 -15.22
N VAL A 16 10.52 -60.61 -15.04
CA VAL A 16 9.60 -60.01 -16.01
C VAL A 16 9.49 -58.52 -15.68
N VAL A 17 10.57 -57.81 -15.80
CA VAL A 17 10.50 -56.32 -15.84
C VAL A 17 11.29 -55.89 -17.04
N THR A 18 10.64 -55.93 -18.16
CA THR A 18 11.04 -55.26 -19.41
C THR A 18 10.59 -53.77 -19.42
N ASP A 19 10.62 -53.12 -18.28
CA ASP A 19 10.37 -51.70 -18.29
C ASP A 19 11.71 -50.98 -18.58
N SER A 20 11.83 -50.50 -19.82
CA SER A 20 13.00 -49.74 -20.29
C SER A 20 13.36 -48.54 -19.39
N ASN A 21 12.43 -48.12 -18.53
CA ASN A 21 12.62 -47.06 -17.55
C ASN A 21 13.54 -47.43 -16.38
N PHE A 22 13.80 -48.75 -16.16
CA PHE A 22 14.68 -49.24 -15.09
C PHE A 22 16.10 -49.55 -15.55
N SER A 23 16.47 -49.26 -16.81
CA SER A 23 17.85 -49.41 -17.22
C SER A 23 18.77 -48.45 -16.45
N LEU A 24 19.96 -48.89 -16.01
CA LEU A 24 20.94 -48.09 -15.36
C LEU A 24 21.26 -46.82 -16.14
N ALA A 25 21.35 -46.93 -17.49
CA ALA A 25 21.60 -45.79 -18.37
C ALA A 25 20.47 -44.76 -18.32
N ALA A 26 19.19 -45.18 -18.21
CA ALA A 26 18.05 -44.27 -18.09
C ALA A 26 18.06 -43.53 -16.73
N ILE A 27 18.43 -44.22 -15.65
CA ILE A 27 18.56 -43.62 -14.31
C ILE A 27 19.70 -42.60 -14.28
N GLU A 28 20.84 -42.94 -14.84
CA GLU A 28 21.99 -42.05 -14.93
C GLU A 28 21.71 -40.82 -15.82
N LYS A 29 21.02 -41.02 -16.94
CA LYS A 29 20.55 -39.91 -17.78
C LYS A 29 19.61 -38.98 -17.02
N LYS A 30 18.59 -39.52 -16.35
CA LYS A 30 17.64 -38.74 -15.56
C LYS A 30 18.31 -37.96 -14.44
N LYS A 31 19.33 -38.55 -13.77
CA LYS A 31 20.11 -37.87 -12.75
C LYS A 31 20.93 -36.72 -13.35
N ARG A 32 21.63 -36.95 -14.45
CA ARG A 32 22.41 -35.91 -15.14
C ARG A 32 21.52 -34.74 -15.62
N ASP A 33 20.36 -35.06 -16.21
CA ASP A 33 19.42 -34.06 -16.68
C ASP A 33 18.88 -33.22 -15.51
N LYS A 34 18.62 -33.85 -14.36
CA LYS A 34 18.24 -33.16 -13.12
C LYS A 34 19.36 -32.25 -12.61
N ASP A 35 20.59 -32.72 -12.58
CA ASP A 35 21.76 -31.93 -12.12
C ASP A 35 21.97 -30.72 -13.05
N LEU A 36 21.87 -30.91 -14.36
CA LEU A 36 21.94 -29.81 -15.35
C LEU A 36 20.83 -28.80 -15.16
N ALA A 37 19.59 -29.25 -14.91
CA ALA A 37 18.47 -28.36 -14.63
C ALA A 37 18.70 -27.54 -13.35
N GLN A 38 19.29 -28.12 -12.31
CA GLN A 38 19.61 -27.40 -11.07
C GLN A 38 20.65 -26.29 -11.31
N TYR A 39 21.71 -26.56 -12.08
CA TYR A 39 22.68 -25.51 -12.46
C TYR A 39 22.03 -24.41 -13.29
N PHE A 40 21.16 -24.78 -14.25
CA PHE A 40 20.46 -23.79 -15.07
C PHE A 40 19.53 -22.91 -14.26
N ILE A 41 18.76 -23.49 -13.32
CA ILE A 41 17.90 -22.73 -12.39
C ILE A 41 18.76 -21.78 -11.53
N GLY A 42 19.90 -22.25 -11.02
CA GLY A 42 20.82 -21.41 -10.23
C GLY A 42 21.36 -20.23 -11.04
N LEU A 43 21.74 -20.44 -12.29
CA LEU A 43 22.21 -19.38 -13.19
C LEU A 43 21.10 -18.36 -13.50
N LEU A 44 19.88 -18.81 -13.75
CA LEU A 44 18.74 -17.91 -13.98
C LEU A 44 18.42 -17.08 -12.74
N ALA A 45 18.47 -17.67 -11.56
CA ALA A 45 18.27 -16.95 -10.31
C ALA A 45 19.35 -15.89 -10.07
N LEU A 46 20.61 -16.23 -10.33
CA LEU A 46 21.73 -15.28 -10.23
C LEU A 46 21.57 -14.14 -11.25
N PHE A 47 21.20 -14.44 -12.48
CA PHE A 47 20.92 -13.45 -13.51
C PHE A 47 19.76 -12.53 -13.10
N SER A 48 18.67 -13.09 -12.56
CA SER A 48 17.55 -12.33 -12.00
C SER A 48 18.02 -11.36 -10.91
N LEU A 49 18.84 -11.84 -9.98
CA LEU A 49 19.40 -11.04 -8.88
C LEU A 49 20.29 -9.89 -9.41
N VAL A 50 21.20 -10.18 -10.34
CA VAL A 50 22.12 -9.18 -10.91
C VAL A 50 21.34 -8.09 -11.67
N THR A 51 20.35 -8.49 -12.47
CA THR A 51 19.50 -7.53 -13.20
C THR A 51 18.68 -6.67 -12.25
N PHE A 52 18.13 -7.25 -11.19
CA PHE A 52 17.40 -6.52 -10.16
C PHE A 52 18.31 -5.55 -9.38
N ILE A 53 19.50 -5.98 -8.94
CA ILE A 53 20.45 -5.10 -8.23
C ILE A 53 20.87 -3.93 -9.13
N SER A 54 21.16 -4.20 -10.41
CA SER A 54 21.51 -3.16 -11.38
C SER A 54 20.38 -2.13 -11.54
N TYR A 55 19.15 -2.61 -11.64
CA TYR A 55 17.96 -1.79 -11.68
C TYR A 55 17.77 -0.98 -10.38
N ALA A 56 17.85 -1.64 -9.22
CA ALA A 56 17.69 -1.00 -7.93
C ALA A 56 18.72 0.11 -7.70
N ARG A 57 19.97 -0.12 -8.05
CA ARG A 57 21.04 0.90 -7.95
C ARG A 57 20.76 2.12 -8.82
N ARG A 58 20.25 1.94 -10.03
CA ARG A 58 19.96 3.05 -10.95
C ARG A 58 18.69 3.80 -10.60
N ASN A 59 17.67 3.09 -10.17
CA ASN A 59 16.30 3.58 -10.19
C ASN A 59 15.64 3.70 -8.82
N LEU A 60 16.09 2.94 -7.82
CA LEU A 60 15.56 3.03 -6.46
C LEU A 60 16.40 3.94 -5.55
N THR A 61 17.51 4.49 -6.06
CA THR A 61 18.28 5.50 -5.34
C THR A 61 17.49 6.78 -5.23
N LYS A 62 17.28 7.21 -4.00
CA LYS A 62 16.64 8.50 -3.70
C LYS A 62 17.63 9.63 -3.99
N PHE A 63 17.14 10.76 -4.46
CA PHE A 63 17.93 12.00 -4.40
C PHE A 63 18.26 12.28 -2.94
N LYS A 64 19.52 12.54 -2.62
CA LYS A 64 19.93 13.02 -1.30
C LYS A 64 19.53 14.49 -1.19
N ILE A 65 18.29 14.73 -0.83
CA ILE A 65 17.77 16.04 -0.50
C ILE A 65 17.47 15.96 0.99
N GLU A 66 18.32 16.60 1.78
CA GLU A 66 18.08 16.71 3.22
C GLU A 66 17.08 17.84 3.44
N PRO A 67 15.97 17.61 4.12
CA PRO A 67 15.06 18.67 4.50
C PRO A 67 15.78 19.59 5.51
N ASP A 68 15.47 20.88 5.47
CA ASP A 68 15.91 21.80 6.51
C ASP A 68 15.16 21.48 7.81
N GLU A 69 15.83 20.82 8.74
CA GLU A 69 15.24 20.43 10.03
C GLU A 69 14.73 21.64 10.84
N ASN A 70 15.28 22.83 10.61
CA ASN A 70 14.86 24.06 11.25
C ASN A 70 13.67 24.73 10.54
N GLN A 71 13.17 24.16 9.45
CA GLN A 71 12.05 24.70 8.70
C GLN A 71 10.81 24.82 9.60
N GLN A 72 10.31 26.04 9.76
CA GLN A 72 9.02 26.30 10.39
C GLN A 72 7.91 26.27 9.35
N PHE A 73 6.85 25.55 9.64
CA PHE A 73 5.70 25.46 8.76
C PHE A 73 4.64 26.50 9.17
N THR A 74 4.33 27.40 8.26
CA THR A 74 3.24 28.39 8.38
C THR A 74 2.08 28.09 7.41
N SER A 75 2.25 27.08 6.56
CA SER A 75 1.26 26.53 5.63
C SER A 75 1.58 25.06 5.36
N PHE A 76 0.65 24.33 4.79
CA PHE A 76 0.93 22.97 4.33
C PHE A 76 2.06 22.96 3.30
N PRO A 77 2.87 21.87 3.24
CA PRO A 77 3.95 21.76 2.24
C PRO A 77 3.46 21.89 0.80
N SER A 78 2.21 21.54 0.54
CA SER A 78 1.52 21.81 -0.72
C SER A 78 0.01 21.93 -0.50
N ASN A 79 -0.68 22.54 -1.46
CA ASN A 79 -2.16 22.65 -1.46
C ASN A 79 -2.82 21.51 -2.24
N ASP A 80 -2.15 20.38 -2.38
CA ASP A 80 -2.65 19.25 -3.13
C ASP A 80 -3.68 18.47 -2.32
N HIS A 81 -4.61 17.84 -3.01
CA HIS A 81 -5.63 17.03 -2.34
C HIS A 81 -5.00 15.91 -1.50
N PRO A 82 -5.52 15.62 -0.28
CA PRO A 82 -4.96 14.60 0.61
C PRO A 82 -4.73 13.23 -0.04
N VAL A 83 -5.57 12.82 -0.99
CA VAL A 83 -5.41 11.60 -1.80
C VAL A 83 -4.11 11.61 -2.60
N ILE A 84 -3.75 12.76 -3.16
CA ILE A 84 -2.54 12.91 -3.97
C ILE A 84 -1.30 12.88 -3.09
N VAL A 85 -1.35 13.57 -1.95
CA VAL A 85 -0.26 13.54 -0.95
C VAL A 85 -0.08 12.14 -0.38
N ASN A 86 -1.17 11.43 -0.08
CA ASN A 86 -1.13 10.02 0.31
C ASN A 86 -0.39 9.17 -0.75
N GLY A 87 -0.76 9.32 -2.02
CA GLY A 87 -0.10 8.63 -3.11
C GLY A 87 1.41 8.95 -3.21
N LEU A 88 1.80 10.19 -2.96
CA LEU A 88 3.21 10.61 -2.95
C LEU A 88 3.99 9.97 -1.80
N ILE A 89 3.45 10.02 -0.58
CA ILE A 89 4.12 9.51 0.62
C ILE A 89 4.27 7.98 0.59
N TYR A 90 3.23 7.27 0.22
CA TYR A 90 3.27 5.81 0.11
C TYR A 90 3.83 5.31 -1.23
N ARG A 91 4.21 6.22 -2.14
CA ARG A 91 4.68 5.91 -3.50
C ARG A 91 3.69 5.09 -4.32
N GLU A 92 2.42 5.24 -3.99
CA GLU A 92 1.28 4.53 -4.60
C GLU A 92 0.54 5.39 -5.64
N LEU A 93 1.26 6.30 -6.30
CA LEU A 93 0.70 7.25 -7.25
C LEU A 93 -0.01 6.57 -8.43
N THR A 94 0.36 5.34 -8.72
CA THR A 94 -0.21 4.55 -9.82
C THR A 94 -1.19 3.46 -9.37
N LEU A 95 -1.38 3.30 -8.06
CA LEU A 95 -2.28 2.29 -7.50
C LEU A 95 -3.71 2.83 -7.32
N GLY A 96 -4.63 1.91 -7.09
CA GLY A 96 -6.04 2.21 -6.85
C GLY A 96 -6.31 3.02 -5.57
N PRO A 97 -7.56 3.04 -5.10
CA PRO A 97 -7.94 3.75 -3.89
C PRO A 97 -7.30 3.12 -2.66
N THR A 98 -6.80 3.97 -1.76
CA THR A 98 -6.34 3.56 -0.42
C THR A 98 -7.44 3.85 0.60
N GLY A 99 -7.47 3.07 1.70
CA GLY A 99 -8.45 3.30 2.75
C GLY A 99 -8.38 4.71 3.34
N GLY A 100 -7.16 5.20 3.61
CA GLY A 100 -6.93 6.57 4.09
C GLY A 100 -7.38 7.62 3.07
N GLY A 101 -7.11 7.41 1.78
CA GLY A 101 -7.54 8.33 0.72
C GLY A 101 -9.05 8.40 0.57
N VAL A 102 -9.74 7.26 0.58
CA VAL A 102 -11.22 7.24 0.52
C VAL A 102 -11.82 7.85 1.77
N LEU A 103 -11.27 7.53 2.95
CA LEU A 103 -11.77 8.05 4.22
C LEU A 103 -11.57 9.57 4.33
N SER A 104 -10.41 10.10 3.96
CA SER A 104 -10.17 11.56 3.95
C SER A 104 -11.14 12.29 3.00
N THR A 105 -11.47 11.69 1.85
CA THR A 105 -12.46 12.24 0.93
C THR A 105 -13.89 12.19 1.50
N LEU A 106 -14.21 11.16 2.30
CA LEU A 106 -15.49 11.15 3.03
C LEU A 106 -15.56 12.25 4.08
N PHE A 107 -14.46 12.56 4.76
CA PHE A 107 -14.40 13.70 5.69
C PHE A 107 -14.55 15.05 4.96
N GLU A 108 -13.96 15.20 3.77
CA GLU A 108 -14.20 16.38 2.93
C GLU A 108 -15.70 16.53 2.61
N LEU A 109 -16.38 15.45 2.25
CA LEU A 109 -17.82 15.49 1.98
C LEU A 109 -18.64 15.73 3.25
N ALA A 110 -18.19 15.26 4.39
CA ALA A 110 -18.84 15.53 5.68
C ALA A 110 -18.71 17.02 6.07
N SER A 111 -17.53 17.64 5.88
CA SER A 111 -17.33 19.08 6.12
C SER A 111 -18.20 19.95 5.21
N LEU A 112 -18.53 19.46 4.01
CA LEU A 112 -19.49 20.10 3.09
C LEU A 112 -20.96 19.75 3.36
N ASN A 113 -21.26 19.08 4.48
CA ASN A 113 -22.61 18.62 4.85
C ASN A 113 -23.31 17.74 3.79
N LYS A 114 -22.51 17.08 2.93
CA LYS A 114 -23.06 16.17 1.91
C LYS A 114 -23.40 14.79 2.49
N LEU A 115 -22.73 14.42 3.57
CA LEU A 115 -22.94 13.15 4.27
C LEU A 115 -22.66 13.28 5.77
N LYS A 116 -23.12 12.27 6.54
CA LYS A 116 -22.84 12.09 7.96
C LYS A 116 -22.12 10.74 8.16
N ILE A 117 -21.10 10.71 9.00
CA ILE A 117 -20.35 9.49 9.34
C ILE A 117 -20.60 9.17 10.80
N GLU A 118 -20.96 7.94 11.11
CA GLU A 118 -21.20 7.47 12.47
C GLU A 118 -20.54 6.13 12.71
N VAL A 119 -20.02 5.94 13.94
CA VAL A 119 -19.57 4.61 14.40
C VAL A 119 -20.75 3.92 15.06
N ILE A 120 -21.12 2.77 14.55
CA ILE A 120 -22.20 1.94 15.11
C ILE A 120 -21.63 0.61 15.61
N GLU A 121 -22.14 0.10 16.73
CA GLU A 121 -21.87 -1.24 17.21
C GLU A 121 -22.88 -2.23 16.62
N VAL A 122 -22.37 -3.28 15.98
CA VAL A 122 -23.19 -4.32 15.35
C VAL A 122 -22.84 -5.67 15.94
N GLY A 123 -23.86 -6.44 16.26
CA GLY A 123 -23.74 -7.79 16.80
C GLY A 123 -24.26 -7.92 18.23
N LYS A 124 -24.99 -9.02 18.52
CA LYS A 124 -25.56 -9.29 19.87
C LYS A 124 -24.54 -9.88 20.83
N TRP A 125 -23.67 -10.75 20.37
CA TRP A 125 -22.70 -11.53 21.17
C TRP A 125 -21.26 -11.06 20.98
N PHE A 126 -20.90 -10.72 19.74
CA PHE A 126 -19.62 -10.16 19.39
C PHE A 126 -19.88 -8.77 18.79
N LYS A 127 -19.67 -7.74 19.61
CA LYS A 127 -19.80 -6.36 19.18
C LYS A 127 -18.65 -5.98 18.26
N SER A 128 -18.93 -5.61 17.04
CA SER A 128 -17.97 -5.05 16.10
C SER A 128 -18.34 -3.62 15.76
N LYS A 129 -17.36 -2.73 15.74
CA LYS A 129 -17.55 -1.34 15.30
C LYS A 129 -17.63 -1.30 13.78
N ARG A 130 -18.62 -0.57 13.25
CA ARG A 130 -18.77 -0.32 11.81
C ARG A 130 -18.98 1.17 11.57
N LEU A 131 -18.51 1.64 10.41
CA LEU A 131 -18.79 3.00 9.95
C LEU A 131 -20.07 2.99 9.11
N LYS A 132 -21.10 3.66 9.63
CA LYS A 132 -22.34 3.97 8.92
C LYS A 132 -22.18 5.34 8.25
N ILE A 133 -22.60 5.44 7.02
CA ILE A 133 -22.59 6.68 6.25
C ILE A 133 -24.02 6.99 5.85
N THR A 134 -24.53 8.12 6.29
CA THR A 134 -25.83 8.65 5.89
C THR A 134 -25.60 9.72 4.84
N ILE A 135 -26.25 9.60 3.69
CA ILE A 135 -26.11 10.49 2.54
C ILE A 135 -27.19 11.56 2.62
N ASN A 136 -26.78 12.81 2.91
CA ASN A 136 -27.71 13.93 3.02
C ASN A 136 -28.09 14.49 1.64
N ASN A 137 -27.07 14.63 0.77
CA ASN A 137 -27.26 15.18 -0.57
C ASN A 137 -26.17 14.64 -1.52
N THR A 138 -26.56 14.23 -2.71
CA THR A 138 -25.65 13.75 -3.77
C THR A 138 -25.37 14.78 -4.85
N ASP A 139 -25.82 16.01 -4.67
CA ASP A 139 -25.49 17.11 -5.56
C ASP A 139 -24.00 17.47 -5.46
N THR A 140 -23.38 17.68 -6.60
CA THR A 140 -21.96 18.01 -6.69
C THR A 140 -21.68 19.52 -6.65
N ASP A 141 -22.71 20.33 -6.48
CA ASP A 141 -22.55 21.77 -6.31
C ASP A 141 -21.75 22.06 -5.05
N ASN A 142 -20.87 23.05 -5.14
CA ASN A 142 -19.90 23.43 -4.10
C ASN A 142 -18.82 22.38 -3.77
N VAL A 143 -18.80 21.23 -4.44
CA VAL A 143 -17.71 20.26 -4.32
C VAL A 143 -16.62 20.62 -5.34
N LYS A 144 -15.44 21.01 -4.87
CA LYS A 144 -14.33 21.42 -5.74
C LYS A 144 -13.51 20.21 -6.20
N SER A 145 -13.24 19.28 -5.29
CA SER A 145 -12.40 18.13 -5.50
C SER A 145 -12.96 17.15 -6.53
N SER A 146 -12.15 16.72 -7.49
CA SER A 146 -12.51 15.69 -8.47
C SER A 146 -12.74 14.33 -7.80
N PHE A 147 -11.98 14.03 -6.73
CA PHE A 147 -12.14 12.80 -5.94
C PHE A 147 -13.45 12.78 -5.18
N ALA A 148 -13.81 13.89 -4.54
CA ALA A 148 -15.09 14.01 -3.83
C ALA A 148 -16.28 13.94 -4.78
N LYS A 149 -16.21 14.57 -5.97
CA LYS A 149 -17.21 14.44 -7.02
C LYS A 149 -17.40 13.01 -7.48
N LEU A 150 -16.28 12.31 -7.74
CA LEU A 150 -16.32 10.90 -8.14
C LEU A 150 -16.94 10.03 -7.05
N LEU A 151 -16.53 10.23 -5.79
CA LEU A 151 -17.05 9.50 -4.64
C LEU A 151 -18.57 9.73 -4.52
N LEU A 152 -19.01 10.97 -4.53
CA LEU A 152 -20.42 11.33 -4.41
C LEU A 152 -21.28 10.77 -5.55
N LYS A 153 -20.77 10.83 -6.79
CA LYS A 153 -21.44 10.23 -7.96
C LYS A 153 -21.67 8.73 -7.78
N ARG A 154 -20.68 8.02 -7.24
CA ARG A 154 -20.80 6.58 -7.00
C ARG A 154 -21.70 6.25 -5.82
N MET A 155 -21.72 7.11 -4.80
CA MET A 155 -22.57 6.91 -3.62
C MET A 155 -24.08 6.98 -3.94
N LYS A 156 -24.47 7.61 -5.04
CA LYS A 156 -25.89 7.68 -5.47
C LYS A 156 -26.59 6.32 -5.53
N LYS A 157 -25.86 5.26 -5.84
CA LYS A 157 -26.42 3.89 -5.96
C LYS A 157 -26.75 3.23 -4.62
N PHE A 158 -26.22 3.73 -3.49
CA PHE A 158 -26.44 3.13 -2.18
C PHE A 158 -27.70 3.63 -1.46
N GLY A 159 -28.41 4.59 -2.06
CA GLY A 159 -29.58 5.21 -1.42
C GLY A 159 -29.19 6.20 -0.33
N SER A 160 -30.00 6.26 0.76
CA SER A 160 -29.77 7.23 1.85
C SER A 160 -28.74 6.78 2.89
N GLU A 161 -28.45 5.48 2.99
CA GLU A 161 -27.53 4.93 3.98
C GLU A 161 -26.67 3.83 3.38
N THR A 162 -25.41 3.78 3.83
CA THR A 162 -24.44 2.73 3.43
C THR A 162 -23.40 2.53 4.52
N SER A 163 -22.51 1.54 4.35
CA SER A 163 -21.34 1.36 5.21
C SER A 163 -20.06 1.76 4.49
N PHE A 164 -19.02 2.12 5.25
CA PHE A 164 -17.70 2.37 4.67
C PHE A 164 -17.17 1.15 3.91
N ARG A 165 -17.46 -0.06 4.40
CA ARG A 165 -17.07 -1.30 3.75
C ARG A 165 -17.66 -1.41 2.34
N ASP A 166 -18.94 -1.09 2.16
CA ASP A 166 -19.61 -1.20 0.87
C ASP A 166 -19.07 -0.15 -0.10
N VAL A 167 -18.86 1.09 0.39
CA VAL A 167 -18.25 2.17 -0.39
C VAL A 167 -16.86 1.78 -0.83
N PHE A 168 -16.00 1.32 0.09
CA PHE A 168 -14.63 0.95 -0.22
C PHE A 168 -14.54 -0.25 -1.16
N SER A 169 -15.41 -1.25 -0.97
CA SER A 169 -15.52 -2.41 -1.86
C SER A 169 -15.87 -2.01 -3.28
N ASP A 170 -16.84 -1.11 -3.45
CA ASP A 170 -17.20 -0.61 -4.78
C ASP A 170 -16.05 0.13 -5.46
N PHE A 171 -15.35 0.98 -4.71
CA PHE A 171 -14.18 1.69 -5.25
C PHE A 171 -13.03 0.76 -5.58
N SER A 172 -12.83 -0.31 -4.83
CA SER A 172 -11.81 -1.33 -5.12
C SER A 172 -12.12 -2.08 -6.41
N LEU A 173 -13.38 -2.43 -6.63
CA LEU A 173 -13.83 -3.09 -7.86
C LEU A 173 -13.76 -2.19 -9.09
N HIS A 174 -13.95 -0.88 -8.92
CA HIS A 174 -13.93 0.12 -10.00
C HIS A 174 -12.76 1.09 -9.85
N SER A 175 -11.62 0.56 -9.50
CA SER A 175 -10.42 1.35 -9.20
C SER A 175 -9.87 2.15 -10.40
N SER A 176 -10.28 1.83 -11.63
CA SER A 176 -9.82 2.50 -12.85
C SER A 176 -10.07 4.02 -12.84
N ASP A 177 -11.29 4.45 -12.46
CA ASP A 177 -11.66 5.86 -12.47
C ASP A 177 -10.86 6.66 -11.45
N TRP A 178 -10.70 6.10 -10.24
CA TRP A 178 -9.90 6.69 -9.17
C TRP A 178 -8.43 6.78 -9.56
N LYS A 179 -7.92 5.69 -10.13
CA LYS A 179 -6.55 5.63 -10.63
C LYS A 179 -6.30 6.65 -11.74
N SER A 180 -7.21 6.77 -12.70
CA SER A 180 -7.11 7.74 -13.80
C SER A 180 -7.06 9.18 -13.27
N LEU A 181 -7.95 9.55 -12.35
CA LEU A 181 -7.93 10.87 -11.72
C LEU A 181 -6.61 11.14 -10.99
N LYS A 182 -6.15 10.17 -10.19
CA LYS A 182 -4.89 10.29 -9.45
C LYS A 182 -3.71 10.45 -10.40
N GLN A 183 -3.69 9.68 -11.49
CA GLN A 183 -2.64 9.76 -12.51
C GLN A 183 -2.66 11.10 -13.25
N GLU A 184 -3.82 11.57 -13.66
CA GLU A 184 -3.98 12.85 -14.35
C GLU A 184 -3.46 14.02 -13.51
N GLU A 185 -3.86 14.08 -12.23
CA GLU A 185 -3.40 15.14 -11.33
C GLU A 185 -1.89 15.05 -11.03
N VAL A 186 -1.35 13.85 -10.84
CA VAL A 186 0.08 13.65 -10.51
C VAL A 186 0.98 13.90 -11.72
N TYR A 187 0.58 13.42 -12.91
CA TYR A 187 1.41 13.58 -14.09
C TYR A 187 1.51 15.05 -14.53
N GLY A 188 0.42 15.80 -14.37
CA GLY A 188 0.44 17.25 -14.62
C GLY A 188 1.41 18.03 -13.73
N LYS A 189 1.80 17.46 -12.58
CA LYS A 189 2.72 18.11 -11.61
C LYS A 189 4.19 17.74 -11.78
N GLY A 190 4.52 16.79 -12.65
CA GLY A 190 5.90 16.39 -12.90
C GLY A 190 6.61 15.73 -11.71
N TRP A 191 5.89 15.20 -10.71
CA TRP A 191 6.51 14.59 -9.53
C TRP A 191 7.05 13.18 -9.76
N VAL A 192 6.57 12.52 -10.82
CA VAL A 192 6.96 11.17 -11.19
C VAL A 192 7.75 11.20 -12.48
N ASP A 193 8.87 10.51 -12.50
CA ASP A 193 9.69 10.35 -13.69
C ASP A 193 9.07 9.32 -14.64
N MET A 194 8.43 9.83 -15.68
CA MET A 194 7.74 9.01 -16.69
C MET A 194 8.70 8.26 -17.60
N SER A 195 9.92 8.78 -17.82
CA SER A 195 10.92 8.12 -18.69
C SER A 195 11.35 6.75 -18.17
N TYR A 196 11.15 6.53 -16.89
CA TYR A 196 11.49 5.32 -16.17
C TYR A 196 10.45 4.19 -16.35
N GLN A 197 9.24 4.47 -16.80
CA GLN A 197 8.17 3.47 -16.88
C GLN A 197 8.52 2.35 -17.88
N ASP A 198 9.10 2.67 -19.01
CA ASP A 198 9.44 1.67 -20.04
C ASP A 198 10.51 0.70 -19.54
N GLU A 199 11.53 1.20 -18.83
CA GLU A 199 12.57 0.35 -18.22
C GLU A 199 11.97 -0.58 -17.16
N ARG A 200 11.08 -0.06 -16.35
CA ARG A 200 10.34 -0.81 -15.33
C ARG A 200 9.54 -1.96 -15.93
N TYR A 201 8.76 -1.69 -16.98
CA TYR A 201 7.95 -2.71 -17.64
C TYR A 201 8.83 -3.79 -18.28
N ARG A 202 9.91 -3.42 -18.98
CA ARG A 202 10.85 -4.38 -19.56
C ARG A 202 11.45 -5.30 -18.52
N LEU A 203 11.88 -4.76 -17.37
CA LEU A 203 12.43 -5.57 -16.30
C LEU A 203 11.36 -6.45 -15.64
N ALA A 204 10.15 -5.93 -15.42
CA ALA A 204 9.06 -6.73 -14.87
C ALA A 204 8.72 -7.91 -15.78
N ILE A 205 8.64 -7.72 -17.09
CA ILE A 205 8.42 -8.79 -18.08
C ILE A 205 9.58 -9.80 -18.02
N LEU A 206 10.82 -9.33 -17.96
CA LEU A 206 12.00 -10.20 -17.84
C LEU A 206 11.94 -11.07 -16.57
N GLN A 207 11.64 -10.47 -15.41
CA GLN A 207 11.52 -11.20 -14.15
C GLN A 207 10.36 -12.22 -14.19
N PHE A 208 9.24 -11.86 -14.80
CA PHE A 208 8.12 -12.75 -14.99
C PHE A 208 8.46 -13.95 -15.88
N LEU A 209 9.20 -13.73 -16.97
CA LEU A 209 9.67 -14.81 -17.86
C LEU A 209 10.64 -15.75 -17.12
N ILE A 210 11.60 -15.19 -16.40
CA ILE A 210 12.55 -15.98 -15.58
C ILE A 210 11.80 -16.83 -14.56
N LEU A 211 10.84 -16.25 -13.86
CA LEU A 211 9.98 -16.96 -12.90
C LEU A 211 9.31 -18.17 -13.56
N ASN A 212 8.66 -17.97 -14.68
CA ASN A 212 7.95 -19.05 -15.40
C ASN A 212 8.91 -20.16 -15.86
N ILE A 213 10.08 -19.81 -16.38
CA ILE A 213 11.10 -20.79 -16.78
C ILE A 213 11.58 -21.61 -15.59
N ILE A 214 11.88 -20.96 -14.44
CA ILE A 214 12.32 -21.65 -13.23
C ILE A 214 11.25 -22.64 -12.74
N VAL A 215 9.99 -22.19 -12.67
CA VAL A 215 8.86 -23.02 -12.22
C VAL A 215 8.66 -24.20 -13.18
N PHE A 216 8.68 -23.96 -14.50
CA PHE A 216 8.57 -25.01 -15.48
C PHE A 216 9.67 -26.05 -15.35
N CYS A 217 10.93 -25.63 -15.27
CA CYS A 217 12.08 -26.51 -15.09
C CYS A 217 12.00 -27.29 -13.76
N ALA A 218 11.57 -26.63 -12.68
CA ALA A 218 11.43 -27.27 -11.37
C ALA A 218 10.39 -28.39 -11.39
N ILE A 219 9.25 -28.17 -12.03
CA ILE A 219 8.18 -29.18 -12.17
C ILE A 219 8.64 -30.32 -13.08
N TRP A 220 9.16 -29.97 -14.27
CA TRP A 220 9.52 -30.97 -15.30
C TRP A 220 10.61 -31.93 -14.81
N PHE A 221 11.66 -31.39 -14.18
CA PHE A 221 12.80 -32.18 -13.70
C PHE A 221 12.63 -32.61 -12.23
N GLN A 222 11.50 -32.33 -11.60
CA GLN A 222 11.23 -32.66 -10.20
C GLN A 222 12.38 -32.24 -9.27
N THR A 223 12.85 -31.00 -9.41
CA THR A 223 13.95 -30.47 -8.60
C THR A 223 13.43 -29.77 -7.37
N PHE A 224 14.16 -29.89 -6.26
CA PHE A 224 13.84 -29.19 -5.01
C PHE A 224 14.10 -27.67 -5.13
N LEU A 225 14.86 -27.20 -6.11
CA LEU A 225 15.22 -25.80 -6.26
C LEU A 225 14.08 -24.91 -6.78
N GLY A 226 12.87 -25.42 -6.91
CA GLY A 226 11.69 -24.62 -7.27
C GLY A 226 11.42 -23.46 -6.32
N PHE A 227 11.82 -23.56 -5.03
CA PHE A 227 11.69 -22.47 -4.07
C PHE A 227 12.52 -21.22 -4.44
N VAL A 228 13.57 -21.36 -5.24
CA VAL A 228 14.39 -20.23 -5.73
C VAL A 228 13.57 -19.27 -6.60
N SER A 229 12.43 -19.73 -7.14
CA SER A 229 11.46 -18.89 -7.87
C SER A 229 10.88 -17.75 -7.03
N ILE A 230 10.94 -17.83 -5.69
CA ILE A 230 10.50 -16.77 -4.78
C ILE A 230 11.26 -15.47 -5.04
N ALA A 231 12.57 -15.52 -5.34
CA ALA A 231 13.37 -14.32 -5.57
C ALA A 231 12.91 -13.52 -6.81
N PRO A 232 12.84 -14.08 -8.03
CA PRO A 232 12.32 -13.33 -9.18
C PRO A 232 10.84 -12.91 -9.01
N PHE A 233 10.04 -13.66 -8.26
CA PHE A 233 8.67 -13.25 -7.92
C PHE A 233 8.65 -11.98 -7.06
N MET A 234 9.45 -11.94 -5.99
CA MET A 234 9.59 -10.75 -5.15
C MET A 234 10.15 -9.56 -5.95
N PHE A 235 11.15 -9.79 -6.80
CA PHE A 235 11.72 -8.74 -7.65
C PHE A 235 10.70 -8.20 -8.66
N PHE A 236 9.87 -9.06 -9.23
CA PHE A 236 8.77 -8.68 -10.09
C PHE A 236 7.77 -7.76 -9.35
N ILE A 237 7.34 -8.14 -8.14
CA ILE A 237 6.43 -7.33 -7.32
C ILE A 237 7.04 -5.97 -6.99
N VAL A 238 8.29 -5.95 -6.49
CA VAL A 238 8.98 -4.70 -6.13
C VAL A 238 9.14 -3.80 -7.35
N THR A 239 9.46 -4.37 -8.51
CA THR A 239 9.61 -3.62 -9.75
C THR A 239 8.30 -2.97 -10.19
N ILE A 240 7.18 -3.70 -10.13
CA ILE A 240 5.85 -3.15 -10.49
C ILE A 240 5.39 -2.10 -9.49
N ALA A 241 5.62 -2.32 -8.21
CA ALA A 241 5.19 -1.41 -7.15
C ALA A 241 6.04 -0.12 -7.07
N SER A 242 7.28 -0.14 -7.61
CA SER A 242 8.18 1.00 -7.51
C SER A 242 7.76 2.14 -8.43
N SER A 243 7.74 3.37 -7.91
CA SER A 243 7.67 4.61 -8.68
C SER A 243 8.92 5.45 -8.40
N ARG A 244 9.47 6.07 -9.43
CA ARG A 244 10.59 7.00 -9.29
C ARG A 244 10.06 8.42 -9.22
N LEU A 245 10.40 9.11 -8.14
CA LEU A 245 10.10 10.53 -8.00
C LEU A 245 11.15 11.35 -8.75
N THR A 246 10.72 12.46 -9.33
CA THR A 246 11.62 13.51 -9.77
C THR A 246 12.28 14.19 -8.56
N LYS A 247 13.22 15.11 -8.81
CA LYS A 247 13.83 15.89 -7.72
C LYS A 247 12.79 16.70 -6.95
N GLU A 248 11.84 17.30 -7.65
CA GLU A 248 10.74 18.06 -7.06
C GLU A 248 9.80 17.17 -6.26
N GLY A 249 9.42 16.02 -6.83
CA GLY A 249 8.61 15.04 -6.09
C GLY A 249 9.31 14.52 -4.84
N GLN A 250 10.64 14.32 -4.87
CA GLN A 250 11.40 13.90 -3.71
C GLN A 250 11.50 15.01 -2.65
N LEU A 251 11.66 16.25 -3.06
CA LEU A 251 11.67 17.41 -2.16
C LEU A 251 10.32 17.49 -1.41
N LEU A 252 9.24 17.46 -2.15
CA LEU A 252 7.90 17.51 -1.58
C LEU A 252 7.60 16.31 -0.65
N TYR A 253 8.04 15.12 -1.03
CA TYR A 253 7.99 13.92 -0.17
C TYR A 253 8.69 14.16 1.17
N ASN A 254 9.90 14.72 1.13
CA ASN A 254 10.67 14.99 2.33
C ASN A 254 10.04 16.10 3.19
N GLN A 255 9.49 17.17 2.56
CA GLN A 255 8.78 18.25 3.26
C GLN A 255 7.53 17.73 3.98
N TRP A 256 6.73 16.87 3.35
CA TRP A 256 5.58 16.24 4.00
C TRP A 256 6.00 15.29 5.14
N GLY A 257 7.08 14.55 4.96
CA GLY A 257 7.64 13.70 6.01
C GLY A 257 8.07 14.52 7.23
N LEU A 258 8.79 15.63 7.02
CA LEU A 258 9.21 16.55 8.07
C LEU A 258 8.01 17.24 8.75
N PHE A 259 7.03 17.70 7.97
CA PHE A 259 5.81 18.32 8.48
C PHE A 259 5.07 17.35 9.44
N MET A 260 4.87 16.11 9.02
CA MET A 260 4.19 15.10 9.85
C MET A 260 4.99 14.75 11.11
N SER A 261 6.32 14.69 11.05
CA SER A 261 7.17 14.50 12.24
C SER A 261 6.98 15.65 13.24
N LYS A 262 7.14 16.88 12.78
CA LYS A 262 6.98 18.07 13.61
C LYS A 262 5.56 18.24 14.17
N LEU A 263 4.55 17.85 13.39
CA LEU A 263 3.16 17.86 13.86
C LEU A 263 2.96 16.87 15.02
N LYS A 264 3.55 15.68 14.94
CA LYS A 264 3.52 14.69 16.03
C LYS A 264 4.27 15.14 17.27
N GLU A 265 5.37 15.84 17.10
CA GLU A 265 6.19 16.40 18.18
C GLU A 265 5.57 17.66 18.81
N GLY A 266 4.49 18.20 18.21
CA GLY A 266 3.82 19.42 18.68
C GLY A 266 4.56 20.70 18.31
N GLU A 267 5.50 20.63 17.36
CA GLU A 267 6.30 21.79 16.92
C GLU A 267 5.64 22.62 15.82
N VAL A 268 4.47 22.20 15.33
CA VAL A 268 3.70 22.92 14.32
C VAL A 268 2.68 23.84 15.02
N ASP A 269 2.67 25.11 14.68
CA ASP A 269 1.65 26.06 15.15
C ASP A 269 0.32 25.81 14.43
N ILE A 270 -0.50 24.99 15.03
CA ILE A 270 -1.76 24.49 14.45
C ILE A 270 -2.75 25.60 14.13
N LYS A 271 -2.70 26.75 14.85
CA LYS A 271 -3.59 27.90 14.63
C LYS A 271 -3.55 28.48 13.21
N LYS A 272 -2.45 28.24 12.50
CA LYS A 272 -2.24 28.76 11.14
C LYS A 272 -2.86 27.89 10.04
N PHE A 273 -3.43 26.74 10.40
CA PHE A 273 -3.92 25.77 9.45
C PHE A 273 -5.43 25.60 9.54
N ASP A 274 -6.06 25.29 8.43
CA ASP A 274 -7.45 24.87 8.40
C ASP A 274 -7.59 23.52 9.14
N PRO A 275 -8.42 23.44 10.20
CA PRO A 275 -8.52 22.27 11.03
C PRO A 275 -9.12 21.06 10.29
N ASP A 276 -10.11 21.30 9.41
CA ASP A 276 -10.76 20.23 8.64
C ASP A 276 -9.78 19.63 7.62
N LEU A 277 -9.02 20.47 6.95
CA LEU A 277 -8.01 20.03 6.01
C LEU A 277 -6.83 19.33 6.69
N MET A 278 -6.41 19.82 7.88
CA MET A 278 -5.38 19.18 8.70
C MET A 278 -5.79 17.75 9.05
N LEU A 279 -7.04 17.56 9.49
CA LEU A 279 -7.57 16.25 9.81
C LEU A 279 -7.58 15.33 8.59
N GLN A 280 -8.00 15.84 7.44
CA GLN A 280 -8.00 15.07 6.19
C GLN A 280 -6.61 14.60 5.81
N TYR A 281 -5.57 15.44 5.95
CA TYR A 281 -4.18 15.01 5.74
C TYR A 281 -3.73 13.97 6.76
N CYS A 282 -4.02 14.15 8.04
CA CYS A 282 -3.68 13.17 9.07
C CYS A 282 -4.28 11.79 8.77
N ILE A 283 -5.54 11.74 8.38
CA ILE A 283 -6.24 10.50 8.00
C ILE A 283 -5.63 9.90 6.72
N ALA A 284 -5.45 10.72 5.69
CA ALA A 284 -4.89 10.27 4.42
C ALA A 284 -3.47 9.71 4.59
N LEU A 285 -2.67 10.31 5.45
CA LEU A 285 -1.28 9.92 5.72
C LEU A 285 -1.16 8.80 6.77
N GLY A 286 -2.29 8.27 7.24
CA GLY A 286 -2.30 7.09 8.12
C GLY A 286 -1.73 7.37 9.51
N THR A 287 -1.97 8.56 10.04
CA THR A 287 -1.60 8.90 11.42
C THR A 287 -2.20 7.89 12.38
N GLN A 288 -1.40 7.40 13.33
CA GLN A 288 -1.85 6.41 14.30
C GLN A 288 -3.00 6.96 15.16
N PRO A 289 -3.97 6.13 15.58
CA PRO A 289 -5.16 6.57 16.31
C PRO A 289 -4.85 7.42 17.55
N GLU A 290 -3.83 7.06 18.32
CA GLU A 290 -3.44 7.79 19.53
C GLU A 290 -2.80 9.15 19.21
N GLU A 291 -1.96 9.21 18.18
CA GLU A 291 -1.38 10.46 17.68
C GLU A 291 -2.47 11.38 17.12
N LEU A 292 -3.39 10.81 16.34
CA LEU A 292 -4.53 11.54 15.77
C LEU A 292 -5.39 12.15 16.88
N LYS A 293 -5.66 11.41 17.94
CA LYS A 293 -6.40 11.88 19.10
C LYS A 293 -5.69 13.06 19.80
N SER A 294 -4.36 12.99 19.91
CA SER A 294 -3.56 14.10 20.46
C SER A 294 -3.63 15.34 19.58
N ILE A 295 -3.46 15.17 18.27
CA ILE A 295 -3.54 16.27 17.29
C ILE A 295 -4.91 16.95 17.34
N ILE A 296 -6.00 16.17 17.36
CA ILE A 296 -7.36 16.69 17.43
C ILE A 296 -7.58 17.49 18.70
N LYS A 297 -7.15 16.99 19.87
CA LYS A 297 -7.24 17.74 21.12
C LYS A 297 -6.50 19.08 21.06
N ASN A 298 -5.31 19.10 20.45
CA ASN A 298 -4.56 20.34 20.26
C ASN A 298 -5.32 21.30 19.34
N ILE A 299 -5.90 20.81 18.22
CA ILE A 299 -6.72 21.61 17.34
C ILE A 299 -7.94 22.17 18.09
N GLU A 300 -8.65 21.36 18.83
CA GLU A 300 -9.82 21.76 19.63
C GLU A 300 -9.47 22.83 20.68
N SER A 301 -8.30 22.74 21.31
CA SER A 301 -7.88 23.71 22.32
C SER A 301 -7.54 25.09 21.71
N GLU A 302 -7.22 25.15 20.44
CA GLU A 302 -6.74 26.34 19.74
C GLU A 302 -7.79 26.98 18.82
N HIS A 303 -8.78 26.21 18.37
CA HIS A 303 -9.88 26.66 17.51
C HIS A 303 -11.20 26.64 18.28
N THR A 304 -11.70 27.82 18.65
CA THR A 304 -12.95 27.97 19.45
C THR A 304 -14.20 27.64 18.66
N ASP A 305 -14.17 27.71 17.35
CA ASP A 305 -15.34 27.48 16.48
C ASP A 305 -15.61 26.00 16.18
N GLY A 306 -14.74 25.11 16.69
CA GLY A 306 -14.84 23.67 16.51
C GLY A 306 -14.69 23.19 15.06
N PHE A 307 -14.87 21.89 14.86
CA PHE A 307 -14.88 21.32 13.52
C PHE A 307 -16.30 21.38 12.91
N ILE A 308 -16.43 21.86 11.69
CA ILE A 308 -17.72 21.95 10.98
C ILE A 308 -18.40 20.58 10.87
N TRP A 309 -17.61 19.51 10.69
CA TRP A 309 -18.11 18.15 10.55
C TRP A 309 -18.53 17.48 11.88
N VAL A 310 -18.15 18.02 13.06
CA VAL A 310 -18.51 17.43 14.36
C VAL A 310 -20.05 17.36 14.52
N GLY A 311 -20.77 18.36 14.07
CA GLY A 311 -22.24 18.31 14.02
C GLY A 311 -22.79 17.23 13.06
N ASN A 312 -21.98 16.80 12.09
CA ASN A 312 -22.34 15.79 11.09
C ASN A 312 -21.80 14.40 11.44
N VAL A 313 -21.10 14.25 12.56
CA VAL A 313 -20.51 12.99 13.03
C VAL A 313 -21.07 12.65 14.41
N GLY A 314 -22.36 12.28 14.46
CA GLY A 314 -23.02 11.78 15.67
C GLY A 314 -23.46 12.86 16.67
N ASP A 315 -24.29 12.44 17.62
CA ASP A 315 -24.85 13.26 18.71
C ASP A 315 -23.78 13.43 19.80
N THR A 316 -22.82 14.33 19.62
CA THR A 316 -21.74 14.52 20.59
C THR A 316 -21.93 15.80 21.36
N SER A 317 -22.39 15.67 22.57
CA SER A 317 -22.51 16.77 23.52
C SER A 317 -21.19 17.21 24.18
N SER A 318 -20.04 16.60 23.80
CA SER A 318 -18.72 16.97 24.33
C SER A 318 -17.61 16.78 23.30
N LEU A 319 -16.73 17.77 23.19
CA LEU A 319 -15.53 17.81 22.36
C LEU A 319 -14.58 16.61 22.56
N SER A 320 -14.49 16.10 23.79
CA SER A 320 -13.69 14.90 24.08
C SER A 320 -14.17 13.64 23.38
N SER A 321 -15.44 13.60 22.97
CA SER A 321 -16.02 12.49 22.22
C SER A 321 -15.66 12.59 20.73
N ALA A 322 -15.46 13.78 20.17
CA ALA A 322 -15.10 13.95 18.76
C ALA A 322 -13.71 13.35 18.47
N ALA A 323 -12.71 13.65 19.28
CA ALA A 323 -11.36 13.09 19.12
C ALA A 323 -11.34 11.55 19.22
N SER A 324 -12.10 10.97 20.17
CA SER A 324 -12.21 9.51 20.29
C SER A 324 -12.96 8.91 19.09
N MET A 325 -14.00 9.59 18.60
CA MET A 325 -14.80 9.14 17.48
C MET A 325 -14.01 9.15 16.17
N VAL A 326 -13.25 10.20 15.89
CA VAL A 326 -12.38 10.25 14.70
C VAL A 326 -11.31 9.19 14.76
N SER A 327 -10.70 8.98 15.93
CA SER A 327 -9.74 7.90 16.14
C SER A 327 -10.38 6.53 15.89
N ASP A 328 -11.60 6.30 16.38
CA ASP A 328 -12.38 5.09 16.12
C ASP A 328 -12.73 4.93 14.62
N ILE A 329 -13.10 6.01 13.95
CA ILE A 329 -13.37 6.03 12.50
C ILE A 329 -12.08 5.67 11.73
N ALA A 330 -10.96 6.32 12.04
CA ALA A 330 -9.70 6.08 11.38
C ALA A 330 -9.22 4.64 11.59
N SER A 331 -9.26 4.12 12.82
CA SER A 331 -8.88 2.74 13.13
C SER A 331 -9.77 1.71 12.47
N THR A 332 -11.09 1.94 12.44
CA THR A 332 -12.06 1.05 11.78
C THR A 332 -11.87 1.09 10.26
N GLY A 333 -11.66 2.26 9.68
CA GLY A 333 -11.40 2.44 8.26
C GLY A 333 -10.11 1.75 7.80
N THR A 334 -9.04 1.86 8.57
CA THR A 334 -7.77 1.17 8.28
C THR A 334 -7.90 -0.35 8.41
N THR A 335 -8.61 -0.84 9.43
CA THR A 335 -8.88 -2.28 9.62
C THR A 335 -9.69 -2.85 8.46
N ILE A 336 -10.75 -2.14 8.03
CA ILE A 336 -11.57 -2.56 6.89
C ILE A 336 -10.70 -2.58 5.62
N SER A 337 -9.90 -1.56 5.37
CA SER A 337 -9.03 -1.48 4.19
C SER A 337 -8.01 -2.61 4.17
N ALA A 338 -7.42 -2.96 5.32
CA ALA A 338 -6.48 -4.06 5.45
C ALA A 338 -7.13 -5.42 5.17
N SER A 339 -8.41 -5.61 5.53
CA SER A 339 -9.13 -6.86 5.25
C SER A 339 -9.35 -7.11 3.75
N PHE A 340 -9.48 -6.04 2.94
CA PHE A 340 -9.56 -6.17 1.49
C PHE A 340 -8.21 -6.42 0.82
N ALA A 341 -7.10 -6.02 1.46
CA ALA A 341 -5.76 -6.31 0.96
C ALA A 341 -5.39 -7.79 1.06
N GLY A 342 -6.03 -8.54 1.96
CA GLY A 342 -5.80 -9.98 2.15
C GLY A 342 -6.54 -10.89 1.17
N ASP A 343 -7.68 -10.45 0.61
CA ASP A 343 -8.59 -11.30 -0.18
C ASP A 343 -8.41 -11.17 -1.71
N GLY A 344 -7.69 -10.17 -2.16
CA GLY A 344 -7.42 -9.94 -3.59
C GLY A 344 -6.00 -9.49 -3.79
N GLY A 345 -5.17 -10.35 -4.36
CA GLY A 345 -3.76 -10.12 -4.55
C GLY A 345 -3.43 -8.72 -5.09
N ALA A 346 -2.42 -8.11 -4.51
CA ALA A 346 -1.81 -6.82 -4.81
C ALA A 346 -2.63 -5.58 -4.38
N GLY A 347 -2.90 -5.46 -3.10
CA GLY A 347 -3.46 -4.25 -2.50
C GLY A 347 -2.67 -3.87 -1.28
N ALA A 348 -1.88 -2.82 -1.44
CA ALA A 348 -1.45 -1.84 -0.46
C ALA A 348 -1.35 -2.35 0.99
N GLY A 349 -0.21 -2.92 1.31
CA GLY A 349 0.19 -3.10 2.68
C GLY A 349 0.29 -1.73 3.36
N GLY A 350 -0.71 -1.39 4.16
CA GLY A 350 -0.61 -0.36 5.17
C GLY A 350 0.41 -0.78 6.22
N GLY A 351 1.65 -0.88 5.81
CA GLY A 351 2.78 -1.08 6.71
C GLY A 351 3.15 0.27 7.30
N GLY A 352 2.71 0.54 8.52
CA GLY A 352 3.31 1.54 9.36
C GLY A 352 4.77 1.22 9.58
N GLY A 353 5.60 1.51 8.60
CA GLY A 353 7.04 1.52 8.71
C GLY A 353 7.45 2.82 9.39
N GLY A 354 7.55 2.78 10.72
CA GLY A 354 8.22 3.81 11.47
C GLY A 354 9.61 4.00 10.90
N ALA A 355 9.90 5.18 10.38
CA ALA A 355 11.24 5.64 10.10
C ALA A 355 11.94 5.82 11.44
N GLY A 356 12.45 4.74 12.03
CA GLY A 356 13.38 4.77 13.13
C GLY A 356 14.68 5.37 12.65
N GLY A 357 14.87 6.67 12.87
CA GLY A 357 16.14 7.34 12.77
C GLY A 357 17.08 6.83 13.86
N GLY A 358 17.91 5.82 13.58
CA GLY A 358 19.00 5.39 14.44
C GLY A 358 20.13 6.40 14.38
N GLY A 359 20.15 7.38 15.31
CA GLY A 359 21.29 8.20 15.60
C GLY A 359 22.36 7.36 16.30
N GLY A 360 23.42 6.98 15.59
CA GLY A 360 24.61 6.37 16.15
C GLY A 360 25.49 7.42 16.80
N GLY A 361 25.48 7.50 18.13
CA GLY A 361 26.46 8.21 18.93
C GLY A 361 27.80 7.53 18.83
N GLY A 362 28.81 8.23 18.31
CA GLY A 362 30.21 7.88 18.45
C GLY A 362 30.70 8.30 19.83
N ALA A 363 31.36 7.39 20.51
CA ALA A 363 32.13 7.69 21.70
C ALA A 363 33.62 7.61 21.39
N GLY A 364 34.34 8.63 21.84
CA GLY A 364 35.64 8.71 22.38
C GLY A 364 36.85 8.03 21.75
#